data_34bd93ce8f18921e2148d8abb013a099
#
_entry.id   34bd93ce8f18921e2148d8abb013a099
#
_cell.length_a   1.000
_cell.length_b   1.000
_cell.length_c   1.000
_cell.angle_alpha   90.00
_cell.angle_beta   90.00
_cell.angle_gamma   90.00
#
_symmetry.space_group_name_H-M   'P 1'
#
loop_
_entity.id
_entity.type
_entity.pdbx_description
1 polymer ?
#
loop_
_entity_poly.entity_id
_entity_poly.type
_entity_poly.pdbx_seq_one_letter_code
_entity_poly.pdbx_strand_id
1 'polypeptide(L)'
;MDVRALPPGYTEWQPPAALRDAVACLWAQVTDSSAERAGLVLPDGCTDLIWEQGRGAFVAGPDTGPVATTMAAGTIVLGARFRPSAGGPALGIPLSELRDQRADLADLRPGDARRLSAALDPSVSADRLLDVAAGLIADGAPDPAVTRAARLLRDPAARAEDVAAEVGLSLRQLRRRCQAVVGYGPKTLQRVLRFRRFLARVDARPDVLDLAAIAAEAGYADQAHLTRECGRLAGLTPAALARQRAA
;
A
#
# COMPACT_ATOMS: atom_id res chain seq x y z
N MET A 1 -16.49 -3.68 13.89
CA MET A 1 -16.17 -2.41 14.60
C MET A 1 -16.76 -1.24 13.81
N ASP A 2 -17.57 -0.40 14.48
CA ASP A 2 -18.13 0.80 13.86
C ASP A 2 -17.08 1.92 13.83
N VAL A 3 -16.75 2.38 12.64
CA VAL A 3 -15.69 3.37 12.43
C VAL A 3 -16.16 4.80 12.74
N ARG A 4 -17.48 5.04 12.78
CA ARG A 4 -18.05 6.36 13.18
C ARG A 4 -17.72 6.73 14.62
N ALA A 5 -17.39 5.74 15.45
CA ALA A 5 -17.00 5.96 16.85
C ALA A 5 -15.52 6.30 17.04
N LEU A 6 -14.71 6.27 15.96
CA LEU A 6 -13.30 6.62 16.03
C LEU A 6 -13.12 8.14 16.11
N PRO A 7 -12.10 8.60 16.86
CA PRO A 7 -11.70 10.00 16.81
C PRO A 7 -11.14 10.35 15.42
N PRO A 8 -11.14 11.64 15.06
CA PRO A 8 -10.46 12.10 13.86
C PRO A 8 -8.99 11.65 13.85
N GLY A 9 -8.54 11.17 12.71
CA GLY A 9 -7.18 10.65 12.54
C GLY A 9 -7.14 9.39 11.70
N TYR A 10 -5.93 8.83 11.60
CA TYR A 10 -5.65 7.58 10.90
C TYR A 10 -5.48 6.44 11.91
N THR A 11 -6.14 5.32 11.68
CA THR A 11 -6.08 4.14 12.54
C THR A 11 -5.90 2.89 11.69
N GLU A 12 -5.03 1.96 12.13
CA GLU A 12 -4.81 0.66 11.49
C GLU A 12 -5.14 -0.49 12.44
N TRP A 13 -5.64 -1.61 11.87
CA TRP A 13 -5.89 -2.87 12.58
C TRP A 13 -5.26 -4.05 11.85
N GLN A 14 -4.87 -5.04 12.61
CA GLN A 14 -4.43 -6.31 12.04
C GLN A 14 -5.63 -7.11 11.52
N PRO A 15 -5.53 -7.72 10.34
CA PRO A 15 -6.57 -8.63 9.85
C PRO A 15 -6.57 -9.94 10.66
N PRO A 16 -7.67 -10.71 10.63
CA PRO A 16 -7.71 -12.07 11.15
C PRO A 16 -6.56 -12.93 10.63
N ALA A 17 -6.13 -13.90 11.44
CA ALA A 17 -4.96 -14.74 11.14
C ALA A 17 -5.02 -15.38 9.73
N ALA A 18 -6.21 -15.85 9.33
CA ALA A 18 -6.44 -16.49 8.03
C ALA A 18 -6.17 -15.58 6.81
N LEU A 19 -6.20 -14.25 6.98
CA LEU A 19 -6.03 -13.29 5.90
C LEU A 19 -4.67 -12.57 5.92
N ARG A 20 -3.84 -12.79 6.93
CA ARG A 20 -2.57 -12.05 7.13
C ARG A 20 -1.55 -12.23 6.00
N ASP A 21 -1.63 -13.35 5.27
CA ASP A 21 -0.75 -13.56 4.12
C ASP A 21 -1.14 -12.73 2.89
N ALA A 22 -2.41 -12.31 2.80
CA ALA A 22 -2.92 -11.51 1.68
C ALA A 22 -3.19 -10.05 2.07
N VAL A 23 -3.71 -9.78 3.28
CA VAL A 23 -4.03 -8.45 3.78
C VAL A 23 -2.96 -7.99 4.76
N ALA A 24 -2.40 -6.80 4.54
CA ALA A 24 -1.40 -6.21 5.43
C ALA A 24 -2.04 -5.61 6.67
N CYS A 25 -3.10 -4.82 6.47
CA CYS A 25 -3.90 -4.19 7.51
C CYS A 25 -5.27 -3.82 6.97
N LEU A 26 -6.19 -3.57 7.87
CA LEU A 26 -7.36 -2.72 7.65
C LEU A 26 -7.02 -1.34 8.19
N TRP A 27 -7.55 -0.30 7.60
CA TRP A 27 -7.31 1.05 8.05
C TRP A 27 -8.54 1.94 7.89
N ALA A 28 -8.63 2.97 8.71
CA ALA A 28 -9.62 4.04 8.56
C ALA A 28 -8.94 5.40 8.67
N GLN A 29 -9.46 6.35 7.92
CA GLN A 29 -9.18 7.76 8.08
C GLN A 29 -10.52 8.47 8.34
N VAL A 30 -10.60 9.15 9.47
CA VAL A 30 -11.72 10.01 9.84
C VAL A 30 -11.23 11.46 9.81
N THR A 31 -11.87 12.33 9.04
CA THR A 31 -11.52 13.76 9.04
C THR A 31 -12.34 14.49 10.10
N ASP A 32 -11.74 15.54 10.68
CA ASP A 32 -12.47 16.44 11.57
C ASP A 32 -13.64 17.08 10.81
N SER A 33 -14.76 17.29 11.52
CA SER A 33 -15.97 17.90 10.92
C SER A 33 -15.80 19.39 10.60
N SER A 34 -14.76 20.03 11.11
CA SER A 34 -14.50 21.47 10.96
C SER A 34 -13.49 21.82 9.87
N ALA A 35 -12.72 20.84 9.35
CA ALA A 35 -11.64 21.15 8.42
C ALA A 35 -11.42 20.07 7.35
N GLU A 36 -11.09 20.51 6.14
CA GLU A 36 -10.57 19.68 5.08
C GLU A 36 -9.17 19.16 5.45
N ARG A 37 -8.86 17.93 5.07
CA ARG A 37 -7.55 17.33 5.30
C ARG A 37 -6.83 17.07 3.99
N ALA A 38 -5.72 17.75 3.78
CA ALA A 38 -4.76 17.39 2.77
C ALA A 38 -3.85 16.25 3.27
N GLY A 39 -3.52 15.32 2.40
CA GLY A 39 -2.65 14.19 2.69
C GLY A 39 -1.71 13.87 1.55
N LEU A 40 -0.68 13.09 1.82
CA LEU A 40 0.27 12.57 0.83
C LEU A 40 0.37 11.05 1.00
N VAL A 41 -0.15 10.32 0.02
CA VAL A 41 0.01 8.86 -0.04
C VAL A 41 1.36 8.56 -0.67
N LEU A 42 2.15 7.75 0.01
CA LEU A 42 3.49 7.36 -0.43
C LEU A 42 3.50 5.91 -0.91
N PRO A 43 4.28 5.58 -1.95
CA PRO A 43 4.42 4.21 -2.43
C PRO A 43 4.83 3.25 -1.33
N ASP A 44 4.10 2.15 -1.19
CA ASP A 44 4.38 1.09 -0.21
C ASP A 44 4.41 -0.31 -0.80
N GLY A 45 4.10 -0.43 -2.10
CA GLY A 45 4.05 -1.69 -2.83
C GLY A 45 2.74 -2.43 -2.71
N CYS A 46 1.78 -1.86 -2.03
CA CYS A 46 0.47 -2.45 -1.79
C CYS A 46 -0.58 -1.95 -2.79
N THR A 47 -1.73 -2.58 -2.75
CA THR A 47 -2.97 -2.16 -3.44
C THR A 47 -4.04 -2.10 -2.37
N ASP A 48 -4.85 -1.06 -2.35
CA ASP A 48 -5.90 -0.90 -1.37
C ASP A 48 -7.30 -1.02 -2.02
N LEU A 49 -8.17 -1.83 -1.43
CA LEU A 49 -9.61 -1.73 -1.63
C LEU A 49 -10.11 -0.67 -0.66
N ILE A 50 -10.68 0.39 -1.19
CA ILE A 50 -11.08 1.57 -0.42
C ILE A 50 -12.58 1.81 -0.60
N TRP A 51 -13.24 2.16 0.48
CA TRP A 51 -14.56 2.76 0.47
C TRP A 51 -14.47 4.16 1.09
N GLU A 52 -15.02 5.13 0.42
CA GLU A 52 -15.07 6.52 0.87
C GLU A 52 -16.53 6.98 0.92
N GLN A 53 -16.90 7.60 2.03
CA GLN A 53 -18.25 8.12 2.23
C GLN A 53 -18.58 9.19 1.17
N GLY A 54 -19.70 9.00 0.49
CA GLY A 54 -20.14 9.89 -0.59
C GLY A 54 -19.57 9.60 -1.97
N ARG A 55 -18.45 8.85 -2.06
CA ARG A 55 -17.84 8.42 -3.33
C ARG A 55 -18.16 6.96 -3.66
N GLY A 56 -18.16 6.09 -2.65
CA GLY A 56 -18.31 4.65 -2.83
C GLY A 56 -16.98 3.89 -2.84
N ALA A 57 -16.98 2.69 -3.44
CA ALA A 57 -15.84 1.79 -3.42
C ALA A 57 -14.94 1.93 -4.66
N PHE A 58 -13.64 1.98 -4.44
CA PHE A 58 -12.63 2.02 -5.50
C PHE A 58 -11.36 1.26 -5.09
N VAL A 59 -10.51 0.97 -6.06
CA VAL A 59 -9.20 0.36 -5.85
C VAL A 59 -8.13 1.42 -6.09
N ALA A 60 -7.25 1.60 -5.11
CA ALA A 60 -5.99 2.31 -5.30
C ALA A 60 -4.93 1.31 -5.74
N GLY A 61 -4.44 1.45 -6.96
CA GLY A 61 -3.38 0.61 -7.52
C GLY A 61 -2.03 0.89 -6.87
N PRO A 62 -1.03 0.08 -7.18
CA PRO A 62 0.31 0.27 -6.64
C PRO A 62 0.96 1.53 -7.23
N ASP A 63 1.32 2.46 -6.35
CA ASP A 63 1.91 3.73 -6.75
C ASP A 63 3.43 3.62 -6.98
N THR A 64 3.94 4.41 -7.92
CA THR A 64 5.38 4.56 -8.21
C THR A 64 5.93 5.94 -7.81
N GLY A 65 5.05 6.86 -7.45
CA GLY A 65 5.33 8.21 -6.95
C GLY A 65 4.33 8.63 -5.88
N PRO A 66 4.47 9.85 -5.34
CA PRO A 66 3.56 10.39 -4.34
C PRO A 66 2.21 10.75 -4.96
N VAL A 67 1.13 10.53 -4.22
CA VAL A 67 -0.22 10.94 -4.61
C VAL A 67 -0.77 11.90 -3.57
N ALA A 68 -1.01 13.15 -3.98
CA ALA A 68 -1.70 14.12 -3.15
C ALA A 68 -3.19 13.74 -3.03
N THR A 69 -3.72 13.80 -1.83
CA THR A 69 -5.14 13.54 -1.55
C THR A 69 -5.73 14.70 -0.76
N THR A 70 -7.01 14.94 -1.00
CA THR A 70 -7.78 15.91 -0.24
C THR A 70 -9.08 15.24 0.19
N MET A 71 -9.39 15.30 1.46
CA MET A 71 -10.61 14.75 2.05
C MET A 71 -11.43 15.88 2.65
N ALA A 72 -12.72 15.94 2.30
CA ALA A 72 -13.62 16.92 2.88
C ALA A 72 -13.79 16.74 4.39
N ALA A 73 -14.20 17.80 5.08
CA ALA A 73 -14.52 17.76 6.50
C ALA A 73 -15.58 16.68 6.80
N GLY A 74 -15.39 15.92 7.89
CA GLY A 74 -16.32 14.88 8.33
C GLY A 74 -16.35 13.62 7.46
N THR A 75 -15.45 13.48 6.46
CA THR A 75 -15.41 12.29 5.61
C THR A 75 -14.82 11.10 6.34
N ILE A 76 -15.40 9.92 6.12
CA ILE A 76 -14.90 8.64 6.59
C ILE A 76 -14.40 7.84 5.38
N VAL A 77 -13.17 7.34 5.46
CA VAL A 77 -12.58 6.43 4.48
C VAL A 77 -12.15 5.16 5.18
N LEU A 78 -12.48 4.02 4.60
CA LEU A 78 -12.07 2.69 5.04
C LEU A 78 -11.22 2.03 3.97
N GLY A 79 -10.18 1.31 4.35
CA GLY A 79 -9.36 0.55 3.43
C GLY A 79 -8.98 -0.85 3.94
N ALA A 80 -8.89 -1.78 3.00
CA ALA A 80 -8.23 -3.06 3.17
C ALA A 80 -7.00 -3.09 2.28
N ARG A 81 -5.81 -3.14 2.89
CA ARG A 81 -4.53 -3.09 2.20
C ARG A 81 -4.04 -4.47 1.84
N PHE A 82 -4.02 -4.79 0.55
CA PHE A 82 -3.45 -6.03 0.05
C PHE A 82 -1.93 -5.97 -0.01
N ARG A 83 -1.28 -7.06 0.41
CA ARG A 83 0.17 -7.22 0.27
C ARG A 83 0.60 -7.26 -1.20
N PRO A 84 1.87 -6.98 -1.52
CA PRO A 84 2.37 -6.87 -2.90
C PRO A 84 2.11 -8.06 -3.83
N SER A 85 1.68 -9.21 -3.35
CA SER A 85 1.40 -10.38 -4.18
C SER A 85 -0.07 -10.76 -4.24
N ALA A 86 -0.95 -10.04 -3.54
CA ALA A 86 -2.34 -10.45 -3.35
C ALA A 86 -3.33 -9.64 -4.19
N GLY A 87 -3.08 -8.36 -4.43
CA GLY A 87 -4.05 -7.46 -5.09
C GLY A 87 -4.42 -7.90 -6.50
N GLY A 88 -3.46 -8.25 -7.35
CA GLY A 88 -3.73 -8.71 -8.73
C GLY A 88 -4.61 -9.96 -8.79
N PRO A 89 -4.23 -11.05 -8.11
CA PRO A 89 -5.06 -12.25 -8.03
C PRO A 89 -6.47 -11.97 -7.46
N ALA A 90 -6.56 -11.22 -6.37
CA ALA A 90 -7.85 -10.89 -5.74
C ALA A 90 -8.79 -10.10 -6.67
N LEU A 91 -8.24 -9.19 -7.45
CA LEU A 91 -9.04 -8.39 -8.41
C LEU A 91 -9.27 -9.11 -9.75
N GLY A 92 -8.49 -10.16 -10.05
CA GLY A 92 -8.60 -10.92 -11.29
C GLY A 92 -8.04 -10.18 -12.51
N ILE A 93 -7.21 -9.13 -12.31
CA ILE A 93 -6.61 -8.32 -13.37
C ILE A 93 -5.11 -8.10 -13.13
N PRO A 94 -4.32 -7.89 -14.19
CA PRO A 94 -2.93 -7.50 -14.03
C PRO A 94 -2.82 -6.11 -13.38
N LEU A 95 -2.15 -6.01 -12.21
CA LEU A 95 -1.99 -4.73 -11.52
C LEU A 95 -1.15 -3.69 -12.30
N SER A 96 -0.44 -4.11 -13.37
CA SER A 96 0.18 -3.17 -14.30
C SER A 96 -0.83 -2.24 -14.99
N GLU A 97 -2.10 -2.65 -15.09
CA GLU A 97 -3.19 -1.84 -15.64
C GLU A 97 -3.72 -0.81 -14.63
N LEU A 98 -3.54 -1.08 -13.33
CA LEU A 98 -3.93 -0.18 -12.24
C LEU A 98 -2.76 0.62 -11.66
N ARG A 99 -1.56 0.49 -12.20
CA ARG A 99 -0.38 1.22 -11.69
C ARG A 99 -0.61 2.72 -11.80
N ASP A 100 -0.41 3.42 -10.67
CA ASP A 100 -0.61 4.86 -10.52
C ASP A 100 -2.07 5.29 -10.84
N GLN A 101 -3.05 4.37 -10.68
CA GLN A 101 -4.46 4.60 -10.99
C GLN A 101 -5.36 4.44 -9.75
N ARG A 102 -6.52 5.05 -9.83
CA ARG A 102 -7.66 4.89 -8.91
C ARG A 102 -8.86 4.48 -9.75
N ALA A 103 -9.26 3.21 -9.69
CA ALA A 103 -10.34 2.66 -10.50
C ALA A 103 -11.55 2.35 -9.64
N ASP A 104 -12.74 2.72 -10.09
CA ASP A 104 -13.96 2.38 -9.37
C ASP A 104 -14.16 0.85 -9.32
N LEU A 105 -14.51 0.33 -8.14
CA LEU A 105 -14.72 -1.11 -7.98
C LEU A 105 -15.85 -1.62 -8.89
N ALA A 106 -16.81 -0.76 -9.21
CA ALA A 106 -17.91 -1.09 -10.11
C ALA A 106 -17.45 -1.45 -11.53
N ASP A 107 -16.36 -0.83 -12.02
CA ASP A 107 -15.80 -1.10 -13.34
C ASP A 107 -15.00 -2.41 -13.36
N LEU A 108 -14.42 -2.78 -12.23
CA LEU A 108 -13.58 -3.98 -12.11
C LEU A 108 -14.38 -5.21 -11.65
N ARG A 109 -15.22 -5.03 -10.65
CA ARG A 109 -15.96 -6.08 -9.93
C ARG A 109 -17.38 -5.60 -9.55
N PRO A 110 -18.30 -5.42 -10.52
CA PRO A 110 -19.61 -4.78 -10.26
C PRO A 110 -20.45 -5.50 -9.20
N GLY A 111 -20.32 -6.83 -9.08
CA GLY A 111 -21.00 -7.61 -8.03
C GLY A 111 -20.53 -7.26 -6.63
N ASP A 112 -19.21 -7.15 -6.45
CA ASP A 112 -18.58 -6.84 -5.17
C ASP A 112 -18.78 -5.37 -4.79
N ALA A 113 -18.79 -4.46 -5.78
CA ALA A 113 -19.12 -3.05 -5.55
C ALA A 113 -20.52 -2.89 -4.98
N ARG A 114 -21.52 -3.58 -5.55
CA ARG A 114 -22.92 -3.56 -5.03
C ARG A 114 -23.02 -4.14 -3.63
N ARG A 115 -22.33 -5.28 -3.35
CA ARG A 115 -22.30 -5.88 -2.02
C ARG A 115 -21.71 -4.92 -0.99
N LEU A 116 -20.60 -4.26 -1.34
CA LEU A 116 -19.90 -3.36 -0.43
C LEU A 116 -20.73 -2.10 -0.13
N SER A 117 -21.34 -1.48 -1.15
CA SER A 117 -22.23 -0.34 -0.96
C SER A 117 -23.42 -0.71 -0.08
N ALA A 118 -24.11 -1.80 -0.39
CA ALA A 118 -25.25 -2.26 0.42
C ALA A 118 -24.88 -2.58 1.88
N ALA A 119 -23.64 -3.01 2.13
CA ALA A 119 -23.18 -3.36 3.47
C ALA A 119 -22.69 -2.14 4.27
N LEU A 120 -22.17 -1.10 3.63
CA LEU A 120 -21.55 0.06 4.29
C LEU A 120 -22.47 1.28 4.37
N ASP A 121 -23.45 1.45 3.48
CA ASP A 121 -24.36 2.61 3.53
C ASP A 121 -25.16 2.73 4.85
N PRO A 122 -25.68 1.67 5.47
CA PRO A 122 -26.37 1.77 6.75
C PRO A 122 -25.42 1.84 7.95
N SER A 123 -24.21 1.25 7.87
CA SER A 123 -23.24 1.23 8.97
C SER A 123 -21.81 1.13 8.45
N VAL A 124 -20.98 2.12 8.77
CA VAL A 124 -19.57 2.14 8.36
C VAL A 124 -18.77 1.16 9.24
N SER A 125 -18.71 -0.10 8.84
CA SER A 125 -18.07 -1.18 9.60
C SER A 125 -16.86 -1.75 8.85
N ALA A 126 -15.71 -1.78 9.53
CA ALA A 126 -14.50 -2.41 9.00
C ALA A 126 -14.68 -3.91 8.71
N ASP A 127 -15.56 -4.59 9.46
CA ASP A 127 -15.83 -6.03 9.25
C ASP A 127 -16.50 -6.28 7.90
N ARG A 128 -17.36 -5.36 7.44
CA ARG A 128 -18.02 -5.47 6.13
C ARG A 128 -17.06 -5.29 4.97
N LEU A 129 -16.12 -4.36 5.09
CA LEU A 129 -15.05 -4.23 4.09
C LEU A 129 -14.18 -5.48 4.06
N LEU A 130 -13.88 -6.04 5.26
CA LEU A 130 -13.08 -7.25 5.37
C LEU A 130 -13.77 -8.46 4.75
N ASP A 131 -15.09 -8.61 4.91
CA ASP A 131 -15.86 -9.69 4.30
C ASP A 131 -15.74 -9.68 2.76
N VAL A 132 -15.82 -8.48 2.16
CA VAL A 132 -15.64 -8.32 0.70
C VAL A 132 -14.19 -8.60 0.30
N ALA A 133 -13.22 -8.07 1.03
CA ALA A 133 -11.80 -8.34 0.77
C ALA A 133 -11.47 -9.85 0.87
N ALA A 134 -12.05 -10.55 1.87
CA ALA A 134 -11.91 -12.00 2.01
C ALA A 134 -12.52 -12.77 0.84
N GLY A 135 -13.67 -12.34 0.33
CA GLY A 135 -14.29 -12.90 -0.87
C GLY A 135 -13.39 -12.75 -2.11
N LEU A 136 -12.84 -11.56 -2.33
CA LEU A 136 -11.89 -11.30 -3.43
C LEU A 136 -10.65 -12.19 -3.34
N ILE A 137 -10.11 -12.40 -2.13
CA ILE A 137 -8.95 -13.27 -1.90
C ILE A 137 -9.31 -14.75 -2.14
N ALA A 138 -10.51 -15.17 -1.79
CA ALA A 138 -10.98 -16.54 -2.06
C ALA A 138 -11.10 -16.83 -3.56
N ASP A 139 -11.47 -15.82 -4.35
CA ASP A 139 -11.54 -15.90 -5.84
C ASP A 139 -10.14 -15.98 -6.48
N GLY A 140 -9.10 -15.42 -5.83
CA GLY A 140 -7.75 -15.38 -6.39
C GLY A 140 -6.65 -15.39 -5.32
N ALA A 141 -6.06 -16.56 -5.08
CA ALA A 141 -4.97 -16.72 -4.12
C ALA A 141 -3.69 -15.97 -4.54
N PRO A 142 -2.91 -15.43 -3.57
CA PRO A 142 -1.62 -14.80 -3.83
C PRO A 142 -0.66 -15.74 -4.58
N ASP A 143 0.13 -15.20 -5.50
CA ASP A 143 1.20 -15.97 -6.20
C ASP A 143 2.33 -16.31 -5.20
N PRO A 144 2.56 -17.61 -4.86
CA PRO A 144 3.53 -18.00 -3.84
C PRO A 144 4.96 -17.61 -4.18
N ALA A 145 5.35 -17.69 -5.48
CA ALA A 145 6.69 -17.34 -5.92
C ALA A 145 6.94 -15.83 -5.78
N VAL A 146 5.96 -14.99 -6.16
CA VAL A 146 6.07 -13.54 -5.99
C VAL A 146 5.99 -13.14 -4.52
N THR A 147 5.16 -13.83 -3.71
CA THR A 147 5.10 -13.61 -2.25
C THR A 147 6.48 -13.86 -1.62
N ARG A 148 7.13 -14.97 -1.96
CA ARG A 148 8.48 -15.29 -1.48
C ARG A 148 9.49 -14.25 -2.01
N ALA A 149 9.45 -13.93 -3.30
CA ALA A 149 10.33 -12.93 -3.90
C ALA A 149 10.19 -11.56 -3.24
N ALA A 150 8.96 -11.11 -2.95
CA ALA A 150 8.73 -9.84 -2.26
C ALA A 150 9.32 -9.82 -0.84
N ARG A 151 9.34 -10.97 -0.13
CA ARG A 151 10.01 -11.11 1.17
C ARG A 151 11.54 -10.99 1.03
N LEU A 152 12.13 -11.68 0.06
CA LEU A 152 13.57 -11.65 -0.20
C LEU A 152 14.04 -10.25 -0.65
N LEU A 153 13.28 -9.57 -1.50
CA LEU A 153 13.58 -8.21 -1.98
C LEU A 153 13.51 -7.14 -0.88
N ARG A 154 13.06 -7.48 0.33
CA ARG A 154 13.22 -6.59 1.50
C ARG A 154 14.67 -6.42 1.91
N ASP A 155 15.55 -7.38 1.62
CA ASP A 155 16.98 -7.19 1.78
C ASP A 155 17.47 -6.21 0.69
N PRO A 156 18.05 -5.06 1.06
CA PRO A 156 18.55 -4.09 0.10
C PRO A 156 19.74 -4.60 -0.71
N ALA A 157 20.45 -5.62 -0.21
CA ALA A 157 21.57 -6.27 -0.90
C ALA A 157 21.12 -7.36 -1.89
N ALA A 158 19.86 -7.82 -1.81
CA ALA A 158 19.35 -8.87 -2.68
C ALA A 158 19.41 -8.47 -4.16
N ARG A 159 19.93 -9.35 -5.01
CA ARG A 159 19.94 -9.18 -6.46
C ARG A 159 18.70 -9.85 -7.04
N ALA A 160 18.06 -9.20 -7.99
CA ALA A 160 16.83 -9.74 -8.60
C ALA A 160 17.06 -11.09 -9.31
N GLU A 161 18.28 -11.31 -9.84
CA GLU A 161 18.71 -12.56 -10.46
C GLU A 161 18.75 -13.70 -9.45
N ASP A 162 19.36 -13.47 -8.29
CA ASP A 162 19.49 -14.46 -7.21
C ASP A 162 18.12 -14.79 -6.61
N VAL A 163 17.28 -13.75 -6.39
CA VAL A 163 15.90 -13.92 -5.94
C VAL A 163 15.08 -14.73 -6.93
N ALA A 164 15.23 -14.50 -8.24
CA ALA A 164 14.54 -15.28 -9.26
C ALA A 164 14.93 -16.76 -9.19
N ALA A 165 16.24 -17.06 -9.11
CA ALA A 165 16.75 -18.43 -8.97
C ALA A 165 16.21 -19.11 -7.69
N GLU A 166 16.20 -18.41 -6.56
CA GLU A 166 15.73 -18.95 -5.28
C GLU A 166 14.23 -19.30 -5.27
N VAL A 167 13.41 -18.58 -6.06
CA VAL A 167 11.97 -18.90 -6.22
C VAL A 167 11.69 -19.81 -7.41
N GLY A 168 12.72 -20.41 -8.03
CA GLY A 168 12.59 -21.35 -9.14
C GLY A 168 12.14 -20.71 -10.47
N LEU A 169 12.43 -19.42 -10.69
CA LEU A 169 12.06 -18.68 -11.88
C LEU A 169 13.29 -18.11 -12.60
N SER A 170 13.18 -17.93 -13.93
CA SER A 170 14.09 -17.02 -14.62
C SER A 170 13.76 -15.55 -14.26
N LEU A 171 14.73 -14.65 -14.38
CA LEU A 171 14.51 -13.21 -14.15
C LEU A 171 13.37 -12.66 -15.03
N ARG A 172 13.24 -13.14 -16.28
CA ARG A 172 12.15 -12.76 -17.18
C ARG A 172 10.79 -13.19 -16.65
N GLN A 173 10.70 -14.42 -16.12
CA GLN A 173 9.46 -14.92 -15.52
C GLN A 173 9.10 -14.16 -14.25
N LEU A 174 10.09 -13.91 -13.37
CA LEU A 174 9.88 -13.12 -12.16
C LEU A 174 9.39 -11.69 -12.50
N ARG A 175 10.02 -11.01 -13.49
CA ARG A 175 9.58 -9.69 -13.95
C ARG A 175 8.13 -9.70 -14.43
N ARG A 176 7.76 -10.66 -15.29
CA ARG A 176 6.40 -10.78 -15.82
C ARG A 176 5.38 -11.02 -14.70
N ARG A 177 5.67 -11.94 -13.77
CA ARG A 177 4.77 -12.22 -12.63
C ARG A 177 4.66 -11.02 -11.70
N CYS A 178 5.75 -10.36 -11.34
CA CYS A 178 5.73 -9.14 -10.55
C CYS A 178 4.90 -8.05 -11.23
N GLN A 179 5.03 -7.83 -12.55
CA GLN A 179 4.20 -6.88 -13.27
C GLN A 179 2.71 -7.21 -13.20
N ALA A 180 2.36 -8.49 -13.30
CA ALA A 180 0.95 -8.91 -13.22
C ALA A 180 0.37 -8.74 -11.80
N VAL A 181 1.09 -9.17 -10.75
CA VAL A 181 0.52 -9.24 -9.39
C VAL A 181 0.91 -8.11 -8.45
N VAL A 182 1.96 -7.33 -8.80
CA VAL A 182 2.45 -6.17 -8.01
C VAL A 182 2.31 -4.85 -8.78
N GLY A 183 2.08 -4.91 -10.10
CA GLY A 183 1.97 -3.74 -10.99
C GLY A 183 3.29 -3.26 -11.58
N TYR A 184 4.44 -3.70 -11.05
CA TYR A 184 5.77 -3.33 -11.55
C TYR A 184 6.81 -4.43 -11.28
N GLY A 185 7.99 -4.29 -11.91
CA GLY A 185 9.04 -5.30 -11.82
C GLY A 185 9.75 -5.32 -10.45
N PRO A 186 10.54 -6.40 -10.18
CA PRO A 186 11.18 -6.63 -8.89
C PRO A 186 12.13 -5.50 -8.46
N LYS A 187 12.81 -4.85 -9.40
CA LYS A 187 13.71 -3.72 -9.09
C LYS A 187 12.96 -2.49 -8.57
N THR A 188 11.77 -2.19 -9.13
CA THR A 188 10.91 -1.11 -8.62
C THR A 188 10.35 -1.49 -7.26
N LEU A 189 9.88 -2.74 -7.07
CA LEU A 189 9.44 -3.22 -5.76
C LEU A 189 10.53 -3.07 -4.70
N GLN A 190 11.77 -3.49 -5.00
CA GLN A 190 12.90 -3.34 -4.06
C GLN A 190 13.16 -1.88 -3.68
N ARG A 191 13.06 -0.94 -4.64
CA ARG A 191 13.20 0.50 -4.38
C ARG A 191 12.12 1.00 -3.42
N VAL A 192 10.86 0.62 -3.66
CA VAL A 192 9.73 0.97 -2.78
C VAL A 192 9.93 0.37 -1.38
N LEU A 193 10.33 -0.90 -1.29
CA LEU A 193 10.58 -1.56 0.01
C LEU A 193 11.75 -0.93 0.77
N ARG A 194 12.81 -0.47 0.06
CA ARG A 194 13.93 0.28 0.65
C ARG A 194 13.45 1.63 1.18
N PHE A 195 12.63 2.34 0.41
CA PHE A 195 12.05 3.60 0.83
C PHE A 195 11.13 3.42 2.07
N ARG A 196 10.30 2.38 2.11
CA ARG A 196 9.52 2.03 3.32
C ARG A 196 10.41 1.76 4.54
N ARG A 197 11.56 1.12 4.35
CA ARG A 197 12.54 0.92 5.44
C ARG A 197 13.08 2.26 5.93
N PHE A 198 13.40 3.19 5.04
CA PHE A 198 13.81 4.55 5.42
C PHE A 198 12.72 5.24 6.26
N LEU A 199 11.47 5.23 5.81
CA LEU A 199 10.35 5.82 6.56
C LEU A 199 10.21 5.21 7.96
N ALA A 200 10.29 3.88 8.08
CA ALA A 200 10.21 3.20 9.36
C ALA A 200 11.36 3.57 10.31
N ARG A 201 12.56 3.90 9.79
CA ARG A 201 13.69 4.39 10.60
C ARG A 201 13.45 5.81 11.10
N VAL A 202 12.89 6.67 10.25
CA VAL A 202 12.48 8.03 10.62
C VAL A 202 11.41 7.98 11.71
N ASP A 203 10.36 7.18 11.53
CA ASP A 203 9.27 7.05 12.52
C ASP A 203 9.73 6.52 13.87
N ALA A 204 10.73 5.61 13.87
CA ALA A 204 11.27 5.05 15.10
C ALA A 204 12.19 6.02 15.86
N ARG A 205 12.68 7.10 15.25
CA ARG A 205 13.63 8.07 15.82
C ARG A 205 13.29 9.50 15.41
N PRO A 206 12.14 10.05 15.81
CA PRO A 206 11.68 11.37 15.35
C PRO A 206 12.64 12.50 15.72
N ASP A 207 13.41 12.36 16.81
CA ASP A 207 14.32 13.38 17.33
C ASP A 207 15.74 13.29 16.77
N VAL A 208 16.07 12.24 16.00
CA VAL A 208 17.43 11.98 15.50
C VAL A 208 17.46 12.10 13.98
N LEU A 209 18.01 13.23 13.49
CA LEU A 209 18.11 13.51 12.05
C LEU A 209 19.54 13.26 11.48
N ASP A 210 20.21 12.20 11.90
CA ASP A 210 21.40 11.73 11.19
C ASP A 210 20.97 11.00 9.90
N LEU A 211 20.71 11.80 8.87
CA LEU A 211 20.25 11.28 7.58
C LEU A 211 21.27 10.37 6.88
N ALA A 212 22.56 10.52 7.18
CA ALA A 212 23.60 9.68 6.61
C ALA A 212 23.56 8.27 7.25
N ALA A 213 23.45 8.20 8.57
CA ALA A 213 23.27 6.93 9.27
C ALA A 213 21.95 6.23 8.88
N ILE A 214 20.84 6.97 8.85
CA ILE A 214 19.54 6.43 8.45
C ILE A 214 19.57 5.91 7.00
N ALA A 215 20.26 6.62 6.08
CA ALA A 215 20.42 6.17 4.69
C ALA A 215 21.17 4.83 4.64
N ALA A 216 22.29 4.70 5.34
CA ALA A 216 23.06 3.47 5.39
C ALA A 216 22.25 2.31 5.99
N GLU A 217 21.55 2.52 7.11
CA GLU A 217 20.67 1.53 7.74
C GLU A 217 19.51 1.09 6.85
N ALA A 218 18.99 2.00 6.02
CA ALA A 218 17.93 1.70 5.06
C ALA A 218 18.45 0.99 3.80
N GLY A 219 19.79 0.92 3.60
CA GLY A 219 20.44 0.26 2.47
C GLY A 219 20.62 1.16 1.25
N TYR A 220 20.76 2.47 1.45
CA TYR A 220 21.22 3.41 0.43
C TYR A 220 22.73 3.49 0.44
N ALA A 221 23.34 3.67 -0.75
CA ALA A 221 24.78 3.78 -0.87
C ALA A 221 25.34 5.03 -0.17
N ASP A 222 24.58 6.12 -0.23
CA ASP A 222 24.92 7.41 0.36
C ASP A 222 23.67 8.31 0.53
N GLN A 223 23.83 9.46 1.18
CA GLN A 223 22.76 10.43 1.37
C GLN A 223 22.26 11.04 0.04
N ALA A 224 23.11 11.17 -0.98
CA ALA A 224 22.71 11.68 -2.29
C ALA A 224 21.77 10.68 -3.00
N HIS A 225 22.04 9.37 -2.87
CA HIS A 225 21.17 8.33 -3.37
C HIS A 225 19.80 8.38 -2.66
N LEU A 226 19.79 8.50 -1.33
CA LEU A 226 18.55 8.68 -0.56
C LEU A 226 17.76 9.91 -1.04
N THR A 227 18.44 11.06 -1.23
CA THR A 227 17.80 12.31 -1.67
C THR A 227 17.13 12.15 -3.03
N ARG A 228 17.79 11.51 -4.00
CA ARG A 228 17.20 11.26 -5.32
C ARG A 228 15.98 10.34 -5.24
N GLU A 229 16.03 9.31 -4.40
CA GLU A 229 14.90 8.38 -4.24
C GLU A 229 13.73 9.02 -3.49
N CYS A 230 13.97 9.81 -2.44
CA CYS A 230 12.92 10.60 -1.76
C CYS A 230 12.27 11.60 -2.72
N GLY A 231 13.05 12.33 -3.52
CA GLY A 231 12.51 13.23 -4.55
C GLY A 231 11.57 12.50 -5.53
N ARG A 232 11.91 11.27 -5.91
CA ARG A 232 11.12 10.46 -6.84
C ARG A 232 9.88 9.84 -6.20
N LEU A 233 9.99 9.30 -4.97
CA LEU A 233 8.94 8.52 -4.32
C LEU A 233 8.04 9.35 -3.40
N ALA A 234 8.49 10.53 -2.98
CA ALA A 234 7.75 11.42 -2.08
C ALA A 234 7.60 12.85 -2.60
N GLY A 235 8.33 13.24 -3.66
CA GLY A 235 8.36 14.64 -4.09
C GLY A 235 9.06 15.58 -3.11
N LEU A 236 9.70 15.06 -2.06
CA LEU A 236 10.26 15.80 -0.94
C LEU A 236 11.72 15.41 -0.70
N THR A 237 12.47 16.30 -0.04
CA THR A 237 13.80 15.93 0.47
C THR A 237 13.65 15.01 1.71
N PRO A 238 14.66 14.17 2.03
CA PRO A 238 14.63 13.33 3.24
C PRO A 238 14.37 14.13 4.52
N ALA A 239 14.98 15.32 4.66
CA ALA A 239 14.79 16.19 5.82
C ALA A 239 13.38 16.77 5.90
N ALA A 240 12.78 17.18 4.76
CA ALA A 240 11.40 17.67 4.73
C ALA A 240 10.42 16.56 5.10
N LEU A 241 10.63 15.36 4.55
CA LEU A 241 9.80 14.20 4.81
C LEU A 241 9.89 13.76 6.30
N ALA A 242 11.09 13.76 6.88
CA ALA A 242 11.28 13.45 8.30
C ALA A 242 10.55 14.46 9.21
N ARG A 243 10.66 15.77 8.92
CA ARG A 243 9.93 16.79 9.69
C ARG A 243 8.41 16.64 9.58
N GLN A 244 7.89 16.36 8.38
CA GLN A 244 6.44 16.16 8.19
C GLN A 244 5.90 14.97 8.96
N ARG A 245 6.74 13.94 9.20
CA ARG A 245 6.33 12.73 9.94
C ARG A 245 6.50 12.87 11.46
N ALA A 246 7.29 13.80 11.91
CA ALA A 246 7.46 14.11 13.34
C ALA A 246 6.39 15.07 13.88
N ALA A 247 5.65 15.77 12.99
CA ALA A 247 4.56 16.69 13.35
C ALA A 247 3.23 15.95 13.51
#